data_f74c6faeb680d807bf845669e08c6a6f
#
_entry.id   f74c6faeb680d807bf845669e08c6a6f
#
_cell.length_a   1.000
_cell.length_b   1.000
_cell.length_c   1.000
_cell.angle_alpha   90.00
_cell.angle_beta   90.00
_cell.angle_gamma   90.00
#
_symmetry.space_group_name_H-M   'P 1'
#
loop_
_entity.id
_entity.type
_entity.pdbx_description
1 polymer ?
#
loop_
_entity_poly.entity_id
_entity_poly.type
_entity_poly.pdbx_seq_one_letter_code
_entity_poly.pdbx_strand_id
1 'polypeptide(L)'
;MQDIFLNILRTQAQTVYVISSGNSDSKEAMTVSSVASLSADPPRMLVCINKSAAMHDFLKTTQSFCLNLLSNGQKHVADICSNSEKINERFSNDSWLKREETPYLENAQSNL
;
A
#
# COMPACT_ATOMS: atom_id res chain seq x y z
N MET A 1 -29.66 1.70 -4.43
CA MET A 1 -28.78 2.87 -4.31
C MET A 1 -27.32 2.47 -4.11
N GLN A 2 -27.03 1.61 -3.14
CA GLN A 2 -25.65 1.18 -2.87
C GLN A 2 -25.01 0.46 -4.07
N ASP A 3 -25.74 -0.39 -4.77
CA ASP A 3 -25.22 -1.12 -5.92
C ASP A 3 -24.86 -0.20 -7.08
N ILE A 4 -25.68 0.83 -7.31
CA ILE A 4 -25.43 1.83 -8.35
C ILE A 4 -24.18 2.62 -8.00
N PHE A 5 -24.05 3.02 -6.75
CA PHE A 5 -22.89 3.77 -6.25
C PHE A 5 -21.60 2.96 -6.42
N LEU A 6 -21.61 1.69 -6.02
CA LEU A 6 -20.47 0.81 -6.15
C LEU A 6 -20.06 0.60 -7.61
N ASN A 7 -21.05 0.43 -8.50
CA ASN A 7 -20.77 0.26 -9.92
C ASN A 7 -20.12 1.51 -10.53
N ILE A 8 -20.56 2.69 -10.12
CA ILE A 8 -19.96 3.94 -10.58
C ILE A 8 -18.51 4.04 -10.07
N LEU A 9 -18.27 3.71 -8.82
CA LEU A 9 -16.91 3.74 -8.27
C LEU A 9 -15.96 2.80 -9.00
N ARG A 10 -16.45 1.63 -9.40
CA ARG A 10 -15.64 0.64 -10.14
C ARG A 10 -15.21 1.13 -11.52
N THR A 11 -15.92 2.10 -12.09
CA THR A 11 -15.56 2.65 -13.40
C THR A 11 -14.52 3.76 -13.32
N GLN A 12 -14.22 4.24 -12.12
CA GLN A 12 -13.22 5.30 -11.95
C GLN A 12 -11.81 4.74 -12.05
N ALA A 13 -10.98 5.43 -12.83
CA ALA A 13 -9.56 5.11 -12.86
C ALA A 13 -8.90 5.65 -11.58
N GLN A 14 -8.15 4.79 -10.89
CA GLN A 14 -7.46 5.15 -9.67
C GLN A 14 -6.01 4.74 -9.75
N THR A 15 -5.14 5.55 -9.16
CA THR A 15 -3.74 5.21 -8.99
C THR A 15 -3.62 4.13 -7.92
N VAL A 16 -2.82 3.10 -8.20
CA VAL A 16 -2.64 1.97 -7.30
C VAL A 16 -1.28 2.05 -6.62
N TYR A 17 -1.30 2.01 -5.31
CA TYR A 17 -0.12 1.97 -4.47
C TYR A 17 -0.08 0.68 -3.66
N VAL A 18 1.10 0.31 -3.21
CA VAL A 18 1.26 -0.63 -2.10
C VAL A 18 1.85 0.15 -0.94
N ILE A 19 1.14 0.18 0.19
CA ILE A 19 1.68 0.73 1.42
C ILE A 19 2.47 -0.37 2.12
N SER A 20 3.69 -0.05 2.54
CA SER A 20 4.55 -0.98 3.25
C SER A 20 5.10 -0.33 4.52
N SER A 21 5.26 -1.12 5.55
CA SER A 21 5.78 -0.66 6.83
C SER A 21 6.45 -1.81 7.55
N GLY A 22 7.26 -1.48 8.53
CA GLY A 22 7.98 -2.48 9.30
C GLY A 22 8.42 -1.96 10.65
N ASN A 23 8.72 -2.90 11.53
CA ASN A 23 9.37 -2.66 12.81
C ASN A 23 10.51 -3.67 12.96
N SER A 24 11.14 -3.75 14.13
CA SER A 24 12.27 -4.65 14.35
C SER A 24 11.91 -6.13 14.21
N ASP A 25 10.63 -6.48 14.37
CA ASP A 25 10.19 -7.87 14.43
C ASP A 25 9.49 -8.35 13.15
N SER A 26 8.79 -7.47 12.44
CA SER A 26 7.96 -7.87 11.31
C SER A 26 7.76 -6.75 10.31
N LYS A 27 7.17 -7.09 9.17
CA LYS A 27 6.85 -6.16 8.09
C LYS A 27 5.50 -6.52 7.47
N GLU A 28 4.83 -5.52 6.91
CA GLU A 28 3.54 -5.66 6.28
C GLU A 28 3.48 -4.84 4.99
N ALA A 29 2.66 -5.30 4.04
CA ALA A 29 2.37 -4.59 2.81
C ALA A 29 0.91 -4.80 2.43
N MET A 30 0.29 -3.79 1.85
CA MET A 30 -1.12 -3.85 1.45
C MET A 30 -1.36 -2.95 0.25
N THR A 31 -2.16 -3.41 -0.70
CA THR A 31 -2.58 -2.61 -1.86
C THR A 31 -3.61 -1.57 -1.42
N VAL A 32 -3.40 -0.33 -1.80
CA VAL A 32 -4.31 0.78 -1.49
C VAL A 32 -4.49 1.66 -2.72
N SER A 33 -5.68 2.26 -2.85
CA SER A 33 -5.97 3.25 -3.88
C SER A 33 -6.56 4.53 -3.29
N SER A 34 -6.97 4.50 -2.03
CA SER A 34 -7.52 5.67 -1.33
C SER A 34 -6.40 6.54 -0.78
N VAL A 35 -5.64 7.15 -1.68
CA VAL A 35 -4.46 7.96 -1.36
C VAL A 35 -4.64 9.32 -2.00
N ALA A 36 -4.35 10.37 -1.26
CA ALA A 36 -4.43 11.74 -1.74
C ALA A 36 -3.29 12.58 -1.16
N SER A 37 -2.81 13.55 -1.94
CA SER A 37 -1.90 14.55 -1.40
C SER A 37 -2.72 15.53 -0.55
N LEU A 38 -2.21 15.83 0.64
CA LEU A 38 -2.87 16.73 1.56
C LEU A 38 -2.25 18.12 1.54
N SER A 39 -0.95 18.19 1.45
CA SER A 39 -0.22 19.46 1.44
C SER A 39 1.16 19.26 0.83
N ALA A 40 1.64 20.30 0.13
CA ALA A 40 2.98 20.28 -0.47
C ALA A 40 4.04 20.85 0.50
N ASP A 41 3.65 21.79 1.35
CA ASP A 41 4.54 22.42 2.31
C ASP A 41 3.83 22.62 3.65
N PRO A 42 4.11 21.80 4.66
CA PRO A 42 4.98 20.64 4.63
C PRO A 42 4.38 19.50 3.79
N PRO A 43 5.21 18.61 3.24
CA PRO A 43 4.68 17.50 2.44
C PRO A 43 3.90 16.51 3.29
N ARG A 44 2.65 16.28 2.90
CA ARG A 44 1.73 15.39 3.63
C ARG A 44 0.87 14.61 2.65
N MET A 45 0.68 13.33 2.97
CA MET A 45 -0.21 12.44 2.22
C MET A 45 -1.28 11.89 3.16
N LEU A 46 -2.43 11.59 2.59
CA LEU A 46 -3.55 10.96 3.29
C LEU A 46 -3.77 9.57 2.70
N VAL A 47 -3.83 8.56 3.56
CA VAL A 47 -4.12 7.18 3.16
C VAL A 47 -5.27 6.66 4.01
N CYS A 48 -6.31 6.17 3.37
CA CYS A 48 -7.45 5.57 4.08
C CYS A 48 -7.26 4.07 4.15
N ILE A 49 -7.27 3.50 5.34
CA ILE A 49 -7.08 2.08 5.57
C ILE A 49 -8.23 1.57 6.42
N ASN A 50 -8.86 0.49 5.94
CA ASN A 50 -9.97 -0.14 6.63
C ASN A 50 -9.51 -0.65 8.01
N LYS A 51 -10.32 -0.39 9.03
CA LYS A 51 -10.01 -0.83 10.40
C LYS A 51 -9.89 -2.34 10.55
N SER A 52 -10.55 -3.10 9.67
CA SER A 52 -10.47 -4.56 9.67
C SER A 52 -9.23 -5.11 8.96
N ALA A 53 -8.47 -4.26 8.27
CA ALA A 53 -7.23 -4.69 7.61
C ALA A 53 -6.11 -4.85 8.63
N ALA A 54 -5.26 -5.87 8.43
CA ALA A 54 -4.12 -6.12 9.31
C ALA A 54 -3.19 -4.90 9.38
N MET A 55 -3.03 -4.19 8.27
CA MET A 55 -2.18 -3.00 8.19
C MET A 55 -2.63 -1.90 9.17
N HIS A 56 -3.94 -1.79 9.44
CA HIS A 56 -4.46 -0.75 10.31
C HIS A 56 -3.84 -0.83 11.72
N ASP A 57 -3.88 -2.01 12.32
CA ASP A 57 -3.30 -2.21 13.65
C ASP A 57 -1.77 -2.25 13.59
N PHE A 58 -1.23 -2.79 12.51
CA PHE A 58 0.22 -2.87 12.34
C PHE A 58 0.87 -1.48 12.33
N LEU A 59 0.25 -0.51 11.67
CA LEU A 59 0.79 0.86 11.60
C LEU A 59 0.88 1.55 12.96
N LYS A 60 0.11 1.09 13.94
CA LYS A 60 0.20 1.60 15.31
C LYS A 60 1.50 1.16 16.00
N THR A 61 2.16 0.15 15.46
CA THR A 61 3.42 -0.38 16.02
C THR A 61 4.65 0.16 15.31
N THR A 62 4.48 0.96 14.26
CA THR A 62 5.58 1.47 13.43
C THR A 62 5.65 2.99 13.48
N GLN A 63 6.80 3.53 13.09
CA GLN A 63 7.04 4.98 13.08
C GLN A 63 6.96 5.58 11.68
N SER A 64 7.01 4.74 10.66
CA SER A 64 7.01 5.20 9.28
C SER A 64 6.41 4.17 8.35
N PHE A 65 6.02 4.62 7.17
CA PHE A 65 5.55 3.74 6.11
C PHE A 65 6.01 4.30 4.78
N CYS A 66 5.96 3.46 3.75
CA CYS A 66 6.27 3.85 2.38
C CYS A 66 5.05 3.63 1.49
N LEU A 67 4.76 4.58 0.64
CA LEU A 67 3.77 4.44 -0.43
C LEU A 67 4.52 4.15 -1.72
N ASN A 68 4.40 2.91 -2.21
CA ASN A 68 5.06 2.47 -3.43
C ASN A 68 4.08 2.63 -4.58
N LEU A 69 4.35 3.59 -5.47
CA LEU A 69 3.55 3.79 -6.68
C LEU A 69 3.93 2.73 -7.70
N LEU A 70 3.00 1.86 -8.03
CA LEU A 70 3.26 0.73 -8.92
C LEU A 70 3.38 1.18 -10.38
N SER A 71 4.28 0.53 -11.12
CA SER A 71 4.40 0.69 -12.56
C SER A 71 3.49 -0.29 -13.29
N ASN A 72 3.34 -0.11 -14.61
CA ASN A 72 2.46 -0.95 -15.43
C ASN A 72 2.80 -2.45 -15.35
N GLY A 73 4.05 -2.80 -15.15
CA GLY A 73 4.48 -4.20 -15.06
C GLY A 73 4.28 -4.85 -13.69
N GLN A 74 3.63 -4.16 -12.75
CA GLN A 74 3.55 -4.60 -11.36
C GLN A 74 2.13 -4.94 -10.89
N LYS A 75 1.24 -5.30 -11.84
CA LYS A 75 -0.10 -5.75 -11.47
C LYS A 75 -0.07 -6.93 -10.50
N HIS A 76 0.89 -7.84 -10.69
CA HIS A 76 1.05 -9.00 -9.83
C HIS A 76 1.33 -8.62 -8.37
N VAL A 77 2.07 -7.54 -8.14
CA VAL A 77 2.33 -7.04 -6.79
C VAL A 77 1.04 -6.57 -6.14
N ALA A 78 0.22 -5.82 -6.88
CA ALA A 78 -1.08 -5.35 -6.39
C ALA A 78 -1.99 -6.53 -6.03
N ASP A 79 -2.01 -7.56 -6.88
CA ASP A 79 -2.85 -8.73 -6.66
C ASP A 79 -2.44 -9.51 -5.41
N ILE A 80 -1.14 -9.71 -5.22
CA ILE A 80 -0.62 -10.43 -4.04
C ILE A 80 -0.89 -9.63 -2.77
N CYS A 81 -0.64 -8.34 -2.79
CA CYS A 81 -0.80 -7.49 -1.61
C CYS A 81 -2.25 -7.16 -1.26
N SER A 82 -3.20 -7.49 -2.15
CA SER A 82 -4.63 -7.32 -1.87
C SER A 82 -5.31 -8.62 -1.44
N ASN A 83 -4.64 -9.76 -1.58
CA ASN A 83 -5.22 -11.06 -1.28
C ASN A 83 -4.82 -11.51 0.12
N SER A 84 -5.81 -11.64 1.02
CA SER A 84 -5.57 -12.06 2.40
C SER A 84 -5.03 -13.50 2.51
N GLU A 85 -5.29 -14.35 1.51
CA GLU A 85 -4.77 -15.71 1.47
C GLU A 85 -3.30 -15.78 1.09
N LYS A 86 -2.75 -14.69 0.55
CA LYS A 86 -1.35 -14.62 0.10
C LYS A 86 -0.49 -13.74 1.00
N ILE A 87 -0.88 -13.56 2.24
CA ILE A 87 -0.20 -12.65 3.16
C ILE A 87 1.27 -13.04 3.37
N ASN A 88 1.56 -14.34 3.35
CA ASN A 88 2.92 -14.85 3.53
C ASN A 88 3.79 -14.73 2.27
N GLU A 89 3.19 -14.39 1.13
CA GLU A 89 3.90 -14.29 -0.15
C GLU A 89 4.22 -12.85 -0.55
N ARG A 90 3.78 -11.86 0.23
CA ARG A 90 3.85 -10.44 -0.16
C ARG A 90 5.26 -9.94 -0.38
N PHE A 91 6.23 -10.51 0.31
CA PHE A 91 7.63 -10.11 0.20
C PHE A 91 8.53 -11.15 -0.47
N SER A 92 7.95 -12.22 -1.03
CA SER A 92 8.71 -13.36 -1.52
C SER A 92 9.16 -13.26 -2.96
N ASN A 93 8.40 -12.59 -3.83
CA ASN A 93 8.55 -12.70 -5.28
C ASN A 93 9.11 -11.45 -5.97
N ASP A 94 9.29 -10.37 -5.24
CA ASP A 94 9.74 -9.10 -5.78
C ASP A 94 10.93 -8.56 -5.00
N SER A 95 11.65 -7.61 -5.60
CA SER A 95 12.80 -6.98 -4.94
C SER A 95 12.33 -5.95 -3.94
N TRP A 96 12.28 -6.36 -2.70
CA TRP A 96 12.00 -5.48 -1.57
C TRP A 96 13.31 -5.11 -0.88
N LEU A 97 13.53 -3.84 -0.71
CA LEU A 97 14.64 -3.31 0.06
C LEU A 97 14.08 -2.67 1.33
N LYS A 98 14.92 -2.18 2.21
CA LYS A 98 14.44 -1.44 3.37
C LYS A 98 15.34 -0.26 3.67
N ARG A 99 14.72 0.82 4.14
CA ARG A 99 15.40 1.97 4.69
C ARG A 99 15.04 2.03 6.16
N GLU A 100 16.06 1.83 7.01
CA GLU A 100 15.86 1.57 8.42
C GLU A 100 14.98 0.33 8.57
N GLU A 101 13.78 0.43 9.13
CA GLU A 101 12.87 -0.71 9.29
C GLU A 101 11.77 -0.75 8.22
N THR A 102 11.69 0.27 7.35
CA THR A 102 10.59 0.39 6.39
C THR A 102 10.94 -0.27 5.06
N PRO A 103 10.21 -1.32 4.66
CA PRO A 103 10.43 -1.92 3.34
C PRO A 103 9.91 -1.02 2.23
N TYR A 104 10.60 -1.04 1.09
CA TYR A 104 10.14 -0.37 -0.12
C TYR A 104 10.45 -1.23 -1.34
N LEU A 105 9.60 -1.10 -2.36
CA LEU A 105 9.69 -1.90 -3.58
C LEU A 105 10.69 -1.24 -4.53
N GLU A 106 11.80 -1.94 -4.85
CA GLU A 106 12.90 -1.38 -5.61
C GLU A 106 12.49 -0.87 -6.98
N ASN A 107 11.65 -1.62 -7.69
CA ASN A 107 11.28 -1.32 -9.07
C ASN A 107 9.95 -0.57 -9.19
N ALA A 108 9.45 -0.01 -8.11
CA ALA A 108 8.26 0.83 -8.18
C ALA A 108 8.54 2.10 -8.98
N GLN A 109 7.51 2.70 -9.54
CA GLN A 109 7.64 3.96 -10.28
C GLN A 109 8.14 5.07 -9.35
N SER A 110 7.67 5.09 -8.11
CA SER A 110 8.21 5.97 -7.07
C SER A 110 7.89 5.44 -5.68
N ASN A 111 8.67 5.89 -4.71
CA ASN A 111 8.51 5.52 -3.31
C ASN A 111 8.43 6.81 -2.49
N LEU A 112 7.35 6.98 -1.76
CA LEU A 112 7.09 8.16 -0.95
C LEU A 112 7.20 7.86 0.55
#